data_03ea0518e645a1acfa491dc68d3f5c18
#
_entry.id   03ea0518e645a1acfa491dc68d3f5c18
#
_cell.length_a   1.000
_cell.length_b   1.000
_cell.length_c   1.000
_cell.angle_alpha   90.00
_cell.angle_beta   90.00
_cell.angle_gamma   90.00
#
_symmetry.space_group_name_H-M   'P 1'
#
loop_
_entity.id
_entity.type
_entity.pdbx_description
1 polymer ?
#
loop_
_entity_poly.entity_id
_entity_poly.type
_entity_poly.pdbx_seq_one_letter_code
_entity_poly.pdbx_strand_id
1 'polypeptide(L)'
;MNELPRTRWETGDTSGYLERFSRLIEDGTDVVGEARLADVLVKRGATILDAGAGIGRIGAELQRRGHTVVAAEKDASLVADAAARYPDLPLVTTDLLALTPALLDELQLPSAFDLVVLVGNVIVLLAPETEQSVLAGLRDLLAPGGRILVGFHPVNGHGSARSYPFDEFEADAAAVGLTVQYRFGTYELAPPAEDYVVAVLAPT
;
A
#
# COMPACT_ATOMS: atom_id res chain seq x y z
N MET A 1 -5.25 -3.79 -26.07
CA MET A 1 -4.80 -3.40 -24.71
C MET A 1 -3.29 -3.49 -24.71
N ASN A 2 -2.59 -2.40 -24.39
CA ASN A 2 -1.14 -2.50 -24.16
C ASN A 2 -0.92 -3.31 -22.87
N GLU A 3 0.01 -4.24 -22.91
CA GLU A 3 0.44 -5.00 -21.74
C GLU A 3 1.05 -4.02 -20.72
N LEU A 4 0.68 -4.14 -19.44
CA LEU A 4 1.24 -3.30 -18.38
C LEU A 4 2.73 -3.64 -18.16
N PRO A 5 3.56 -2.66 -17.80
CA PRO A 5 4.97 -2.90 -17.56
C PRO A 5 5.15 -3.83 -16.34
N ARG A 6 6.16 -4.68 -16.40
CA ARG A 6 6.48 -5.58 -15.29
C ARG A 6 7.05 -4.80 -14.11
N THR A 7 6.54 -5.12 -12.93
CA THR A 7 7.00 -4.52 -11.67
C THR A 7 8.39 -5.04 -11.27
N ARG A 8 9.07 -4.31 -10.40
CA ARG A 8 10.32 -4.79 -9.77
C ARG A 8 10.05 -6.01 -8.87
N TRP A 9 8.84 -6.12 -8.31
CA TRP A 9 8.39 -7.33 -7.62
C TRP A 9 8.45 -8.56 -8.53
N GLU A 10 7.87 -8.49 -9.73
CA GLU A 10 7.82 -9.60 -10.70
C GLU A 10 9.20 -9.96 -11.30
N THR A 11 10.13 -9.03 -11.29
CA THR A 11 11.48 -9.23 -11.85
C THR A 11 12.52 -9.56 -10.80
N GLY A 12 12.18 -9.40 -9.52
CA GLY A 12 13.06 -9.65 -8.40
C GLY A 12 12.96 -11.07 -7.85
N ASP A 13 13.83 -11.38 -6.89
CA ASP A 13 13.74 -12.61 -6.12
C ASP A 13 12.74 -12.40 -4.97
N THR A 14 11.54 -12.93 -5.13
CA THR A 14 10.47 -12.92 -4.12
C THR A 14 10.36 -14.23 -3.37
N SER A 15 11.28 -15.17 -3.63
CA SER A 15 11.34 -16.47 -2.97
C SER A 15 11.46 -16.29 -1.45
N GLY A 16 10.72 -17.10 -0.71
CA GLY A 16 10.73 -17.03 0.76
C GLY A 16 9.91 -15.89 1.39
N TYR A 17 9.29 -14.98 0.61
CA TYR A 17 8.44 -13.93 1.17
C TYR A 17 7.26 -14.52 1.97
N LEU A 18 6.48 -15.41 1.35
CA LEU A 18 5.34 -16.08 1.98
C LEU A 18 5.78 -16.87 3.23
N GLU A 19 6.85 -17.66 3.11
CA GLU A 19 7.37 -18.47 4.20
C GLU A 19 7.85 -17.62 5.37
N ARG A 20 8.52 -16.49 5.08
CA ARG A 20 8.97 -15.55 6.10
C ARG A 20 7.79 -14.96 6.88
N PHE A 21 6.77 -14.45 6.19
CA PHE A 21 5.62 -13.85 6.87
C PHE A 21 4.77 -14.89 7.59
N SER A 22 4.63 -16.11 7.05
CA SER A 22 3.96 -17.21 7.75
C SER A 22 4.63 -17.51 9.10
N ARG A 23 5.96 -17.62 9.12
CA ARG A 23 6.71 -17.84 10.36
C ARG A 23 6.53 -16.68 11.36
N LEU A 24 6.63 -15.42 10.90
CA LEU A 24 6.44 -14.27 11.78
C LEU A 24 5.06 -14.26 12.44
N ILE A 25 4.02 -14.62 11.68
CA ILE A 25 2.64 -14.72 12.20
C ILE A 25 2.52 -15.89 13.19
N GLU A 26 3.06 -17.06 12.86
CA GLU A 26 3.06 -18.26 13.72
C GLU A 26 3.83 -18.01 15.03
N ASP A 27 4.93 -17.29 14.97
CA ASP A 27 5.74 -16.91 16.14
C ASP A 27 5.08 -15.81 17.01
N GLY A 28 3.91 -15.28 16.60
CA GLY A 28 3.21 -14.20 17.29
C GLY A 28 3.93 -12.86 17.21
N THR A 29 4.82 -12.68 16.23
CA THR A 29 5.47 -11.39 15.97
C THR A 29 4.43 -10.35 15.56
N ASP A 30 4.54 -9.14 16.10
CA ASP A 30 3.70 -8.03 15.69
C ASP A 30 4.04 -7.60 14.24
N VAL A 31 3.16 -7.96 13.34
CA VAL A 31 3.30 -7.67 11.90
C VAL A 31 2.22 -6.69 11.40
N VAL A 32 1.57 -5.95 12.31
CA VAL A 32 0.44 -5.07 11.98
C VAL A 32 0.63 -3.63 12.48
N GLY A 33 1.85 -3.20 12.68
CA GLY A 33 2.19 -1.83 13.10
C GLY A 33 1.61 -0.77 12.18
N GLU A 34 1.66 -1.01 10.88
CA GLU A 34 1.09 -0.15 9.83
C GLU A 34 -0.42 0.04 10.03
N ALA A 35 -1.14 -1.02 10.35
CA ALA A 35 -2.59 -0.95 10.59
C ALA A 35 -2.94 -0.13 11.83
N ARG A 36 -2.09 -0.12 12.87
CA ARG A 36 -2.30 0.74 14.06
C ARG A 36 -2.25 2.21 13.70
N LEU A 37 -1.25 2.62 12.93
CA LEU A 37 -1.15 4.02 12.49
C LEU A 37 -2.29 4.36 11.53
N ALA A 38 -2.62 3.49 10.58
CA ALA A 38 -3.74 3.68 9.65
C ALA A 38 -5.07 3.90 10.40
N ASP A 39 -5.36 3.10 11.44
CA ASP A 39 -6.56 3.24 12.30
C ASP A 39 -6.61 4.61 13.02
N VAL A 40 -5.46 5.13 13.47
CA VAL A 40 -5.37 6.45 14.12
C VAL A 40 -5.62 7.60 13.14
N LEU A 41 -5.27 7.42 11.87
CA LEU A 41 -5.40 8.46 10.85
C LEU A 41 -6.85 8.68 10.37
N VAL A 42 -7.79 7.79 10.69
CA VAL A 42 -9.17 7.83 10.19
C VAL A 42 -10.21 7.78 11.30
N LYS A 43 -11.45 8.10 10.96
CA LYS A 43 -12.59 7.92 11.86
C LYS A 43 -13.01 6.45 11.90
N ARG A 44 -13.74 6.06 12.93
CA ARG A 44 -14.36 4.74 13.01
C ARG A 44 -15.27 4.47 11.82
N GLY A 45 -15.17 3.24 11.27
CA GLY A 45 -15.97 2.82 10.12
C GLY A 45 -15.55 3.46 8.80
N ALA A 46 -14.32 3.96 8.71
CA ALA A 46 -13.76 4.52 7.48
C ALA A 46 -13.67 3.48 6.36
N THR A 47 -13.67 3.95 5.12
CA THR A 47 -13.44 3.14 3.93
C THR A 47 -11.96 3.23 3.56
N ILE A 48 -11.27 2.08 3.52
CA ILE A 48 -9.82 2.00 3.37
C ILE A 48 -9.45 1.10 2.19
N LEU A 49 -8.50 1.54 1.36
CA LEU A 49 -7.85 0.73 0.34
C LEU A 49 -6.48 0.26 0.85
N ASP A 50 -6.25 -1.05 0.88
CA ASP A 50 -4.93 -1.65 1.07
C ASP A 50 -4.31 -1.92 -0.31
N ALA A 51 -3.44 -1.02 -0.76
CA ALA A 51 -2.88 -0.98 -2.09
C ALA A 51 -1.52 -1.70 -2.13
N GLY A 52 -1.45 -2.85 -2.82
CA GLY A 52 -0.33 -3.78 -2.76
C GLY A 52 -0.39 -4.60 -1.47
N ALA A 53 -1.53 -5.22 -1.23
CA ALA A 53 -1.87 -5.85 0.05
C ALA A 53 -1.01 -7.07 0.41
N GLY A 54 -0.27 -7.63 -0.54
CA GLY A 54 0.50 -8.85 -0.32
C GLY A 54 -0.38 -10.00 0.18
N ILE A 55 -0.06 -10.53 1.35
CA ILE A 55 -0.84 -11.59 2.00
C ILE A 55 -2.08 -11.07 2.76
N GLY A 56 -2.46 -9.81 2.60
CA GLY A 56 -3.69 -9.24 3.17
C GLY A 56 -3.66 -8.90 4.66
N ARG A 57 -2.50 -8.99 5.33
CA ARG A 57 -2.37 -8.83 6.79
C ARG A 57 -2.86 -7.47 7.31
N ILE A 58 -2.57 -6.40 6.57
CA ILE A 58 -2.94 -5.03 6.97
C ILE A 58 -4.43 -4.80 6.74
N GLY A 59 -4.94 -5.15 5.57
CA GLY A 59 -6.36 -5.05 5.25
C GLY A 59 -7.23 -5.84 6.22
N ALA A 60 -6.86 -7.08 6.53
CA ALA A 60 -7.59 -7.92 7.49
C ALA A 60 -7.59 -7.34 8.91
N GLU A 61 -6.46 -6.80 9.38
CA GLU A 61 -6.40 -6.15 10.70
C GLU A 61 -7.26 -4.88 10.74
N LEU A 62 -7.27 -4.06 9.68
CA LEU A 62 -8.13 -2.88 9.59
C LEU A 62 -9.61 -3.26 9.55
N GLN A 63 -9.98 -4.34 8.85
CA GLN A 63 -11.33 -4.89 8.86
C GLN A 63 -11.74 -5.35 10.27
N ARG A 64 -10.84 -6.07 10.98
CA ARG A 64 -11.05 -6.47 12.38
C ARG A 64 -11.23 -5.28 13.32
N ARG A 65 -10.65 -4.11 13.00
CA ARG A 65 -10.84 -2.84 13.73
C ARG A 65 -12.16 -2.13 13.40
N GLY A 66 -12.93 -2.67 12.46
CA GLY A 66 -14.28 -2.18 12.12
C GLY A 66 -14.31 -1.20 10.95
N HIS A 67 -13.28 -1.20 10.10
CA HIS A 67 -13.28 -0.43 8.85
C HIS A 67 -13.85 -1.25 7.69
N THR A 68 -14.38 -0.56 6.68
CA THR A 68 -14.69 -1.15 5.38
C THR A 68 -13.41 -1.17 4.56
N VAL A 69 -12.93 -2.36 4.18
CA VAL A 69 -11.63 -2.49 3.51
C VAL A 69 -11.79 -3.16 2.16
N VAL A 70 -11.08 -2.65 1.16
CA VAL A 70 -10.80 -3.30 -0.12
C VAL A 70 -9.28 -3.49 -0.21
N ALA A 71 -8.84 -4.67 -0.58
CA ALA A 71 -7.42 -4.96 -0.80
C ALA A 71 -7.16 -5.19 -2.29
N ALA A 72 -6.09 -4.60 -2.81
CA ALA A 72 -5.65 -4.77 -4.20
C ALA A 72 -4.24 -5.37 -4.23
N GLU A 73 -4.06 -6.47 -4.95
CA GLU A 73 -2.78 -7.15 -5.10
C GLU A 73 -2.65 -7.73 -6.51
N LYS A 74 -1.47 -7.64 -7.09
CA LYS A 74 -1.19 -8.12 -8.44
C LYS A 74 -0.77 -9.59 -8.47
N ASP A 75 0.01 -10.03 -7.49
CA ASP A 75 0.57 -11.37 -7.42
C ASP A 75 -0.51 -12.39 -7.05
N ALA A 76 -0.89 -13.22 -8.02
CA ALA A 76 -1.93 -14.23 -7.83
C ALA A 76 -1.62 -15.24 -6.72
N SER A 77 -0.35 -15.51 -6.44
CA SER A 77 0.05 -16.42 -5.35
C SER A 77 -0.19 -15.78 -3.98
N LEU A 78 0.11 -14.48 -3.84
CA LEU A 78 -0.17 -13.72 -2.63
C LEU A 78 -1.69 -13.56 -2.41
N VAL A 79 -2.44 -13.29 -3.50
CA VAL A 79 -3.91 -13.24 -3.45
C VAL A 79 -4.50 -14.56 -2.99
N ALA A 80 -4.01 -15.69 -3.51
CA ALA A 80 -4.50 -17.00 -3.11
C ALA A 80 -4.23 -17.30 -1.62
N ASP A 81 -3.03 -16.95 -1.11
CA ASP A 81 -2.69 -17.07 0.32
C ASP A 81 -3.56 -16.15 1.19
N ALA A 82 -3.71 -14.88 0.78
CA ALA A 82 -4.56 -13.91 1.48
C ALA A 82 -6.02 -14.37 1.55
N ALA A 83 -6.60 -14.87 0.45
CA ALA A 83 -7.96 -15.38 0.42
C ALA A 83 -8.16 -16.61 1.32
N ALA A 84 -7.14 -17.47 1.42
CA ALA A 84 -7.17 -18.62 2.32
C ALA A 84 -7.10 -18.22 3.80
N ARG A 85 -6.33 -17.19 4.15
CA ARG A 85 -6.17 -16.69 5.53
C ARG A 85 -7.31 -15.77 5.96
N TYR A 86 -7.80 -14.95 5.05
CA TYR A 86 -8.76 -13.88 5.33
C TYR A 86 -9.92 -13.93 4.31
N PRO A 87 -10.78 -14.97 4.39
CA PRO A 87 -11.83 -15.21 3.38
C PRO A 87 -12.87 -14.09 3.29
N ASP A 88 -13.01 -13.26 4.32
CA ASP A 88 -13.95 -12.15 4.35
C ASP A 88 -13.34 -10.82 3.85
N LEU A 89 -12.04 -10.79 3.50
CA LEU A 89 -11.40 -9.59 2.97
C LEU A 89 -11.67 -9.47 1.46
N PRO A 90 -12.36 -8.42 1.00
CA PRO A 90 -12.52 -8.15 -0.43
C PRO A 90 -11.17 -7.96 -1.10
N LEU A 91 -10.79 -8.87 -2.00
CA LEU A 91 -9.52 -8.88 -2.72
C LEU A 91 -9.74 -8.65 -4.22
N VAL A 92 -9.05 -7.68 -4.79
CA VAL A 92 -9.02 -7.40 -6.22
C VAL A 92 -7.65 -7.78 -6.77
N THR A 93 -7.62 -8.78 -7.66
CA THR A 93 -6.37 -9.15 -8.35
C THR A 93 -6.11 -8.18 -9.49
N THR A 94 -5.27 -7.17 -9.25
CA THR A 94 -5.00 -6.12 -10.24
C THR A 94 -3.65 -5.45 -9.99
N ASP A 95 -3.07 -4.89 -11.07
CA ASP A 95 -1.96 -3.94 -10.97
C ASP A 95 -2.49 -2.59 -10.51
N LEU A 96 -1.74 -1.86 -9.67
CA LEU A 96 -2.13 -0.52 -9.20
C LEU A 96 -2.28 0.50 -10.35
N LEU A 97 -1.58 0.31 -11.47
CA LEU A 97 -1.77 1.11 -12.68
C LEU A 97 -3.14 0.91 -13.35
N ALA A 98 -3.76 -0.24 -13.14
CA ALA A 98 -5.09 -0.57 -13.68
C ALA A 98 -6.21 -0.36 -12.67
N LEU A 99 -5.89 -0.04 -11.41
CA LEU A 99 -6.87 0.19 -10.36
C LEU A 99 -7.52 1.57 -10.56
N THR A 100 -8.80 1.57 -10.92
CA THR A 100 -9.57 2.78 -11.20
C THR A 100 -10.91 2.76 -10.48
N PRO A 101 -11.55 3.93 -10.26
CA PRO A 101 -12.92 3.97 -9.72
C PRO A 101 -13.89 3.12 -10.56
N ALA A 102 -13.78 3.17 -11.90
CA ALA A 102 -14.65 2.40 -12.80
C ALA A 102 -14.52 0.88 -12.59
N LEU A 103 -13.29 0.36 -12.44
CA LEU A 103 -13.07 -1.06 -12.14
C LEU A 103 -13.71 -1.47 -10.81
N LEU A 104 -13.55 -0.63 -9.79
CA LEU A 104 -14.13 -0.91 -8.47
C LEU A 104 -15.67 -0.87 -8.51
N ASP A 105 -16.26 0.09 -9.23
CA ASP A 105 -17.71 0.19 -9.43
C ASP A 105 -18.25 -1.04 -10.19
N GLU A 106 -17.56 -1.51 -11.23
CA GLU A 106 -17.90 -2.75 -11.95
C GLU A 106 -17.91 -3.98 -11.02
N LEU A 107 -17.00 -4.00 -10.05
CA LEU A 107 -16.92 -5.05 -9.03
C LEU A 107 -17.89 -4.84 -7.85
N GLN A 108 -18.68 -3.77 -7.87
CA GLN A 108 -19.58 -3.39 -6.78
C GLN A 108 -18.85 -3.17 -5.43
N LEU A 109 -17.63 -2.67 -5.49
CA LEU A 109 -16.80 -2.33 -4.34
C LEU A 109 -16.77 -0.80 -4.15
N PRO A 110 -16.43 -0.31 -2.95
CA PRO A 110 -16.15 1.11 -2.74
C PRO A 110 -15.11 1.62 -3.71
N SER A 111 -15.35 2.79 -4.31
CA SER A 111 -14.47 3.44 -5.30
C SER A 111 -13.93 4.80 -4.81
N ALA A 112 -14.27 5.18 -3.56
CA ALA A 112 -13.74 6.37 -2.90
C ALA A 112 -13.35 6.03 -1.44
N PHE A 113 -12.12 6.39 -1.05
CA PHE A 113 -11.51 5.94 0.19
C PHE A 113 -11.10 7.11 1.10
N ASP A 114 -11.40 6.99 2.40
CA ASP A 114 -10.91 7.90 3.45
C ASP A 114 -9.39 7.78 3.65
N LEU A 115 -8.85 6.58 3.39
CA LEU A 115 -7.42 6.30 3.45
C LEU A 115 -7.02 5.26 2.40
N VAL A 116 -5.92 5.52 1.72
CA VAL A 116 -5.17 4.52 0.97
C VAL A 116 -3.93 4.15 1.77
N VAL A 117 -3.68 2.87 1.96
CA VAL A 117 -2.48 2.34 2.62
C VAL A 117 -1.57 1.73 1.56
N LEU A 118 -0.39 2.31 1.36
CA LEU A 118 0.64 1.91 0.39
C LEU A 118 1.94 1.64 1.15
N VAL A 119 1.98 0.55 1.90
CA VAL A 119 3.03 0.27 2.88
C VAL A 119 3.81 -1.02 2.56
N GLY A 120 4.87 -1.29 3.31
CA GLY A 120 5.64 -2.51 3.11
C GLY A 120 6.49 -2.50 1.83
N ASN A 121 7.00 -1.33 1.44
CA ASN A 121 7.87 -1.15 0.27
C ASN A 121 7.17 -1.24 -1.11
N VAL A 122 5.85 -1.20 -1.18
CA VAL A 122 5.15 -1.30 -2.47
C VAL A 122 5.62 -0.25 -3.46
N ILE A 123 5.75 1.02 -3.02
CA ILE A 123 6.13 2.15 -3.89
C ILE A 123 7.50 1.95 -4.57
N VAL A 124 8.46 1.31 -3.91
CA VAL A 124 9.81 1.05 -4.45
C VAL A 124 9.90 -0.24 -5.26
N LEU A 125 8.81 -1.02 -5.31
CA LEU A 125 8.68 -2.28 -6.05
C LEU A 125 7.79 -2.15 -7.30
N LEU A 126 7.26 -0.97 -7.58
CA LEU A 126 6.48 -0.69 -8.79
C LEU A 126 7.30 -0.91 -10.07
N ALA A 127 6.63 -0.91 -11.20
CA ALA A 127 7.32 -0.90 -12.50
C ALA A 127 8.17 0.38 -12.65
N PRO A 128 9.32 0.31 -13.35
CA PRO A 128 10.14 1.50 -13.58
C PRO A 128 9.34 2.66 -14.17
N GLU A 129 9.58 3.86 -13.65
CA GLU A 129 8.99 5.13 -14.17
C GLU A 129 7.45 5.22 -14.05
N THR A 130 6.84 4.42 -13.15
CA THR A 130 5.39 4.45 -12.96
C THR A 130 4.94 5.03 -11.63
N GLU A 131 5.87 5.45 -10.78
CA GLU A 131 5.60 5.93 -9.43
C GLU A 131 4.60 7.09 -9.42
N GLN A 132 4.80 8.10 -10.27
CA GLN A 132 3.87 9.23 -10.41
C GLN A 132 2.48 8.77 -10.92
N SER A 133 2.44 7.85 -11.89
CA SER A 133 1.18 7.35 -12.43
C SER A 133 0.37 6.59 -11.38
N VAL A 134 1.04 5.78 -10.55
CA VAL A 134 0.39 5.07 -9.44
C VAL A 134 -0.10 6.05 -8.38
N LEU A 135 0.74 7.02 -7.96
CA LEU A 135 0.35 8.04 -6.98
C LEU A 135 -0.84 8.87 -7.47
N ALA A 136 -0.88 9.25 -8.77
CA ALA A 136 -2.01 9.94 -9.37
C ALA A 136 -3.29 9.09 -9.35
N GLY A 137 -3.21 7.81 -9.74
CA GLY A 137 -4.33 6.87 -9.68
C GLY A 137 -4.88 6.69 -8.26
N LEU A 138 -3.99 6.55 -7.28
CA LEU A 138 -4.39 6.41 -5.86
C LEU A 138 -4.99 7.72 -5.31
N ARG A 139 -4.49 8.90 -5.73
CA ARG A 139 -5.11 10.20 -5.41
C ARG A 139 -6.54 10.28 -5.93
N ASP A 140 -6.77 9.81 -7.16
CA ASP A 140 -8.09 9.86 -7.80
C ASP A 140 -9.11 8.91 -7.16
N LEU A 141 -8.65 7.98 -6.32
CA LEU A 141 -9.47 7.11 -5.49
C LEU A 141 -9.76 7.70 -4.08
N LEU A 142 -9.23 8.87 -3.74
CA LEU A 142 -9.48 9.46 -2.42
C LEU A 142 -10.87 10.11 -2.35
N ALA A 143 -11.58 9.84 -1.28
CA ALA A 143 -12.74 10.61 -0.88
C ALA A 143 -12.34 12.06 -0.50
N PRO A 144 -13.26 13.04 -0.47
CA PRO A 144 -12.95 14.38 0.00
C PRO A 144 -12.35 14.37 1.42
N GLY A 145 -11.11 14.90 1.54
CA GLY A 145 -10.34 14.87 2.78
C GLY A 145 -9.61 13.56 3.05
N GLY A 146 -9.66 12.61 2.11
CA GLY A 146 -8.90 11.35 2.16
C GLY A 146 -7.39 11.57 2.09
N ARG A 147 -6.63 10.58 2.52
CA ARG A 147 -5.15 10.61 2.60
C ARG A 147 -4.53 9.32 2.11
N ILE A 148 -3.22 9.36 1.83
CA ILE A 148 -2.43 8.16 1.52
C ILE A 148 -1.38 7.99 2.62
N LEU A 149 -1.32 6.82 3.25
CA LEU A 149 -0.23 6.40 4.13
C LEU A 149 0.77 5.58 3.31
N VAL A 150 2.02 6.04 3.25
CA VAL A 150 3.09 5.37 2.52
C VAL A 150 4.18 4.93 3.48
N GLY A 151 4.75 3.74 3.27
CA GLY A 151 5.85 3.23 4.09
C GLY A 151 6.88 2.46 3.26
N PHE A 152 8.17 2.91 3.27
CA PHE A 152 9.20 2.29 2.45
C PHE A 152 10.63 2.58 2.94
N HIS A 153 11.59 1.73 2.52
CA HIS A 153 13.02 2.00 2.64
C HIS A 153 13.48 2.87 1.47
N PRO A 154 13.96 4.10 1.71
CA PRO A 154 14.37 5.01 0.64
C PRO A 154 15.71 4.60 -0.02
N VAL A 155 16.55 3.89 0.74
CA VAL A 155 17.83 3.35 0.29
C VAL A 155 18.01 1.94 0.84
N ASN A 156 18.83 1.12 0.20
CA ASN A 156 19.12 -0.25 0.65
C ASN A 156 17.86 -1.13 0.82
N GLY A 157 16.84 -0.93 -0.02
CA GLY A 157 15.68 -1.80 -0.06
C GLY A 157 16.05 -3.26 -0.33
N HIS A 158 15.20 -4.19 0.08
CA HIS A 158 15.43 -5.61 -0.14
C HIS A 158 15.14 -6.01 -1.59
N GLY A 159 15.94 -6.93 -2.12
CA GLY A 159 15.73 -7.54 -3.44
C GLY A 159 15.87 -6.53 -4.57
N SER A 160 14.88 -6.46 -5.44
CA SER A 160 14.84 -5.60 -6.64
C SER A 160 14.30 -4.19 -6.39
N ALA A 161 14.03 -3.81 -5.13
CA ALA A 161 13.55 -2.48 -4.78
C ALA A 161 14.52 -1.40 -5.29
N ARG A 162 13.97 -0.33 -5.88
CA ARG A 162 14.80 0.82 -6.28
C ARG A 162 15.23 1.64 -5.06
N SER A 163 16.35 2.32 -5.17
CA SER A 163 16.63 3.47 -4.32
C SER A 163 15.67 4.60 -4.68
N TYR A 164 14.99 5.16 -3.69
CA TYR A 164 14.01 6.22 -3.85
C TYR A 164 14.15 7.22 -2.71
N PRO A 165 15.15 8.12 -2.79
CA PRO A 165 15.36 9.14 -1.77
C PRO A 165 14.10 9.94 -1.49
N PHE A 166 13.94 10.39 -0.24
CA PHE A 166 12.71 11.05 0.18
C PHE A 166 12.39 12.32 -0.61
N ASP A 167 13.40 13.11 -0.97
CA ASP A 167 13.24 14.33 -1.77
C ASP A 167 12.75 14.04 -3.20
N GLU A 168 13.17 12.94 -3.81
CA GLU A 168 12.64 12.46 -5.09
C GLU A 168 11.18 12.02 -4.94
N PHE A 169 10.86 11.22 -3.91
CA PHE A 169 9.49 10.82 -3.61
C PHE A 169 8.56 12.03 -3.37
N GLU A 170 9.01 13.01 -2.60
CA GLU A 170 8.25 14.24 -2.31
C GLU A 170 8.01 15.05 -3.60
N ALA A 171 9.01 15.16 -4.48
CA ALA A 171 8.88 15.82 -5.76
C ALA A 171 7.88 15.11 -6.69
N ASP A 172 7.91 13.77 -6.75
CA ASP A 172 6.98 12.98 -7.53
C ASP A 172 5.54 13.09 -6.99
N ALA A 173 5.37 13.08 -5.68
CA ALA A 173 4.07 13.32 -5.05
C ALA A 173 3.53 14.72 -5.39
N ALA A 174 4.38 15.75 -5.29
CA ALA A 174 4.01 17.11 -5.63
C ALA A 174 3.64 17.27 -7.13
N ALA A 175 4.35 16.60 -8.02
CA ALA A 175 4.08 16.61 -9.46
C ALA A 175 2.68 16.10 -9.82
N VAL A 176 2.10 15.25 -8.96
CA VAL A 176 0.76 14.70 -9.16
C VAL A 176 -0.29 15.31 -8.22
N GLY A 177 -0.01 16.47 -7.61
CA GLY A 177 -0.98 17.20 -6.76
C GLY A 177 -1.20 16.57 -5.38
N LEU A 178 -0.18 15.93 -4.84
CA LEU A 178 -0.14 15.42 -3.46
C LEU A 178 0.90 16.20 -2.64
N THR A 179 0.59 16.47 -1.38
CA THR A 179 1.51 17.13 -0.44
C THR A 179 1.79 16.21 0.74
N VAL A 180 3.06 16.13 1.16
CA VAL A 180 3.45 15.43 2.39
C VAL A 180 2.98 16.26 3.60
N GLN A 181 1.97 15.78 4.31
CA GLN A 181 1.48 16.43 5.53
C GLN A 181 2.33 16.05 6.74
N TYR A 182 2.77 14.80 6.82
CA TYR A 182 3.58 14.28 7.93
C TYR A 182 4.63 13.32 7.41
N ARG A 183 5.81 13.32 8.06
CA ARG A 183 6.90 12.37 7.85
C ARG A 183 7.43 11.87 9.18
N PHE A 184 7.62 10.55 9.27
CA PHE A 184 8.16 9.85 10.43
C PHE A 184 9.18 8.80 9.97
N GLY A 185 10.02 8.31 10.91
CA GLY A 185 10.96 7.22 10.68
C GLY A 185 10.36 5.82 10.95
N THR A 186 9.26 5.75 11.71
CA THR A 186 8.57 4.48 12.02
C THR A 186 7.06 4.68 12.13
N TYR A 187 6.30 3.59 12.16
CA TYR A 187 4.86 3.63 12.39
C TYR A 187 4.47 4.00 13.84
N GLU A 188 5.44 4.04 14.76
CA GLU A 188 5.30 4.55 16.14
C GLU A 188 5.64 6.05 16.25
N LEU A 189 5.68 6.77 15.11
CA LEU A 189 5.88 8.22 15.01
C LEU A 189 7.26 8.69 15.50
N ALA A 190 8.29 7.84 15.39
CA ALA A 190 9.67 8.29 15.63
C ALA A 190 10.06 9.44 14.68
N PRO A 191 10.97 10.32 15.07
CA PRO A 191 11.46 11.38 14.18
C PRO A 191 11.92 10.84 12.83
N PRO A 192 11.82 11.62 11.75
CA PRO A 192 12.30 11.23 10.43
C PRO A 192 13.73 10.68 10.46
N ALA A 193 13.97 9.58 9.77
CA ALA A 193 15.23 8.90 9.64
C ALA A 193 15.56 8.65 8.15
N GLU A 194 16.75 8.15 7.86
CA GLU A 194 17.21 7.88 6.50
C GLU A 194 16.98 6.42 6.07
N ASP A 195 16.74 5.53 7.02
CA ASP A 195 16.61 4.09 6.78
C ASP A 195 15.17 3.67 6.47
N TYR A 196 14.17 4.38 6.99
CA TYR A 196 12.77 4.13 6.71
C TYR A 196 11.96 5.44 6.66
N VAL A 197 11.03 5.49 5.72
CA VAL A 197 10.07 6.59 5.55
C VAL A 197 8.67 6.10 5.86
N VAL A 198 7.98 6.81 6.73
CA VAL A 198 6.53 6.76 6.88
C VAL A 198 6.00 8.15 6.56
N ALA A 199 5.22 8.28 5.51
CA ALA A 199 4.67 9.54 5.05
C ALA A 199 3.16 9.51 4.96
N VAL A 200 2.50 10.61 5.31
CA VAL A 200 1.07 10.82 5.10
C VAL A 200 0.91 11.92 4.05
N LEU A 201 0.29 11.57 2.92
CA LEU A 201 0.01 12.48 1.82
C LEU A 201 -1.45 12.89 1.82
N ALA A 202 -1.71 14.12 1.35
CA ALA A 202 -3.06 14.60 1.04
C ALA A 202 -3.07 15.33 -0.31
N PRO A 203 -4.20 15.40 -1.00
CA PRO A 203 -4.38 16.29 -2.15
C PRO A 203 -4.07 17.74 -1.77
N THR A 204 -3.44 18.48 -2.73
CA THR A 204 -3.03 19.88 -2.58
C THR A 204 -4.24 20.81 -2.55
#